data_686c637bdbe5d62b406702d040aa6e2a
#
_entry.id   686c637bdbe5d62b406702d040aa6e2a
#
_cell.length_a   1.000
_cell.length_b   1.000
_cell.length_c   1.000
_cell.angle_alpha   90.00
_cell.angle_beta   90.00
_cell.angle_gamma   90.00
#
_symmetry.space_group_name_H-M   'P 1'
#
loop_
_entity.id
_entity.type
_entity.pdbx_description
1 polymer ?
#
loop_
_entity_poly.entity_id
_entity_poly.type
_entity_poly.pdbx_seq_one_letter_code
_entity_poly.pdbx_strand_id
1 'polypeptide(L)'
;MKLTDRWFTSISEDKKGNIVFVNGRLELDEFRLSGKLKIRIEIRWSYEADEHGLPTESAGKQIEEIELLIRKAMEKDKLAIMTGNYTGGGTKYWVYYARTERVFGERLNEVLAPYETFPLEIECEVDTDWEEYLDMLSMKDENSI
;
A
#
# COMPACT_ATOMS: atom_id res chain seq x y z
N MET A 1 -14.87 14.62 4.58
CA MET A 1 -13.42 14.39 4.50
C MET A 1 -13.00 14.24 3.04
N LYS A 2 -12.04 15.02 2.63
CA LYS A 2 -11.57 15.03 1.25
C LYS A 2 -10.26 14.24 1.13
N LEU A 3 -10.23 13.28 0.23
CA LEU A 3 -9.04 12.51 -0.07
C LEU A 3 -8.24 13.21 -1.17
N THR A 4 -7.00 13.59 -0.86
CA THR A 4 -6.10 14.18 -1.85
C THR A 4 -5.10 13.13 -2.34
N ASP A 5 -4.38 13.47 -3.41
CA ASP A 5 -3.40 12.55 -3.99
C ASP A 5 -1.99 13.16 -3.89
N ARG A 6 -1.61 13.52 -2.67
CA ARG A 6 -0.28 14.05 -2.37
C ARG A 6 0.56 13.01 -1.64
N TRP A 7 1.76 12.79 -2.14
CA TRP A 7 2.64 11.73 -1.67
C TRP A 7 4.07 12.26 -1.48
N PHE A 8 4.81 11.60 -0.60
CA PHE A 8 6.26 11.75 -0.54
C PHE A 8 6.90 10.43 -0.96
N THR A 9 8.16 10.51 -1.41
CA THR A 9 8.97 9.33 -1.72
C THR A 9 10.25 9.40 -0.88
N SER A 10 10.58 8.27 -0.27
CA SER A 10 11.78 8.14 0.55
C SER A 10 12.50 6.84 0.17
N ILE A 11 13.77 6.74 0.54
CA ILE A 11 14.56 5.54 0.33
C ILE A 11 14.91 4.94 1.69
N SER A 12 14.74 3.63 1.81
CA SER A 12 15.12 2.86 2.98
C SER A 12 15.93 1.65 2.54
N GLU A 13 16.38 0.84 3.49
CA GLU A 13 17.03 -0.44 3.22
C GLU A 13 16.34 -1.54 3.99
N ASP A 14 16.27 -2.73 3.39
CA ASP A 14 15.79 -3.90 4.10
C ASP A 14 16.95 -4.55 4.90
N LYS A 15 16.66 -5.64 5.59
CA LYS A 15 17.66 -6.32 6.43
C LYS A 15 18.84 -6.89 5.65
N LYS A 16 18.65 -7.08 4.34
CA LYS A 16 19.68 -7.63 3.44
C LYS A 16 20.46 -6.54 2.70
N GLY A 17 20.16 -5.27 3.00
CA GLY A 17 20.83 -4.14 2.36
C GLY A 17 20.24 -3.74 1.00
N ASN A 18 19.10 -4.31 0.61
CA ASN A 18 18.43 -3.93 -0.63
C ASN A 18 17.76 -2.57 -0.47
N ILE A 19 17.77 -1.78 -1.53
CA ILE A 19 17.04 -0.50 -1.57
C ILE A 19 15.56 -0.77 -1.57
N VAL A 20 14.83 -0.01 -0.74
CA VAL A 20 13.37 -0.03 -0.69
C VAL A 20 12.87 1.38 -0.91
N PHE A 21 12.04 1.56 -1.94
CA PHE A 21 11.35 2.84 -2.15
C PHE A 21 10.08 2.87 -1.32
N VAL A 22 9.90 3.96 -0.59
CA VAL A 22 8.73 4.16 0.27
C VAL A 22 7.94 5.34 -0.28
N ASN A 23 6.68 5.09 -0.62
CA ASN A 23 5.74 6.14 -1.01
C ASN A 23 4.70 6.27 0.08
N GLY A 24 4.64 7.42 0.71
CA GLY A 24 3.71 7.69 1.80
C GLY A 24 2.73 8.78 1.44
N ARG A 25 1.46 8.56 1.76
CA ARG A 25 0.40 9.51 1.44
C ARG A 25 0.31 10.58 2.52
N LEU A 26 0.15 11.83 2.09
CA LEU A 26 0.06 13.00 2.95
C LEU A 26 -1.40 13.42 3.12
N GLU A 27 -1.64 14.32 4.08
CA GLU A 27 -2.94 14.96 4.28
C GLU A 27 -4.06 13.98 4.65
N LEU A 28 -3.76 13.01 5.52
CA LEU A 28 -4.71 11.99 5.96
C LEU A 28 -5.19 12.17 7.41
N ASP A 29 -4.88 13.30 8.05
CA ASP A 29 -5.20 13.49 9.47
C ASP A 29 -6.70 13.38 9.78
N GLU A 30 -7.57 13.92 8.93
CA GLU A 30 -9.01 13.80 9.14
C GLU A 30 -9.47 12.33 9.14
N PHE A 31 -8.94 11.55 8.21
CA PHE A 31 -9.25 10.12 8.14
C PHE A 31 -8.71 9.38 9.35
N ARG A 32 -7.47 9.65 9.71
CA ARG A 32 -6.83 9.02 10.86
C ARG A 32 -7.59 9.30 12.16
N LEU A 33 -7.97 10.55 12.36
CA LEU A 33 -8.63 11.00 13.59
C LEU A 33 -10.12 10.67 13.63
N SER A 34 -10.71 10.28 12.51
CA SER A 34 -12.13 9.95 12.44
C SER A 34 -12.49 8.69 13.23
N GLY A 35 -11.51 7.80 13.45
CA GLY A 35 -11.73 6.52 14.12
C GLY A 35 -12.52 5.50 13.30
N LYS A 36 -12.78 5.78 12.02
CA LYS A 36 -13.57 4.90 11.16
C LYS A 36 -12.77 3.83 10.44
N LEU A 37 -11.48 4.05 10.24
CA LEU A 37 -10.60 3.17 9.48
C LEU A 37 -9.56 2.57 10.42
N LYS A 38 -9.92 1.48 11.10
CA LYS A 38 -9.13 0.92 12.19
C LYS A 38 -8.31 -0.30 11.81
N ILE A 39 -8.54 -0.86 10.62
CA ILE A 39 -7.91 -2.11 10.22
C ILE A 39 -6.82 -1.80 9.21
N ARG A 40 -5.58 -2.09 9.57
CA ARG A 40 -4.45 -2.01 8.64
C ARG A 40 -4.41 -3.28 7.82
N ILE A 41 -4.39 -3.13 6.51
CA ILE A 41 -4.33 -4.25 5.58
C ILE A 41 -3.09 -4.08 4.70
N GLU A 42 -2.23 -5.08 4.72
CA GLU A 42 -1.04 -5.12 3.91
C GLU A 42 -1.19 -6.19 2.84
N ILE A 43 -1.07 -5.77 1.58
CA ILE A 43 -1.10 -6.68 0.43
C ILE A 43 0.32 -6.80 -0.09
N ARG A 44 0.83 -8.01 -0.18
CA ARG A 44 2.19 -8.28 -0.66
C ARG A 44 2.16 -9.05 -1.96
N TRP A 45 2.97 -8.63 -2.90
CA TRP A 45 3.14 -9.30 -4.18
C TRP A 45 4.63 -9.46 -4.47
N SER A 46 5.08 -10.72 -4.62
CA SER A 46 6.44 -11.02 -5.06
C SER A 46 6.46 -10.90 -6.58
N TYR A 47 7.18 -9.90 -7.08
CA TYR A 47 7.27 -9.61 -8.50
C TYR A 47 8.54 -10.19 -9.12
N GLU A 48 8.59 -10.21 -10.47
CA GLU A 48 9.82 -10.52 -11.18
C GLU A 48 10.80 -9.35 -10.99
N ALA A 49 11.93 -9.63 -10.35
CA ALA A 49 12.89 -8.61 -9.96
C ALA A 49 14.11 -8.61 -10.86
N ASP A 50 14.73 -7.42 -10.99
CA ASP A 50 16.03 -7.27 -11.62
C ASP A 50 17.15 -7.59 -10.61
N GLU A 51 18.40 -7.36 -10.99
CA GLU A 51 19.57 -7.66 -10.16
C GLU A 51 19.63 -6.84 -8.86
N HIS A 52 18.89 -5.73 -8.79
CA HIS A 52 18.84 -4.86 -7.61
C HIS A 52 17.60 -5.11 -6.74
N GLY A 53 16.80 -6.10 -7.06
CA GLY A 53 15.58 -6.41 -6.34
C GLY A 53 14.40 -5.52 -6.71
N LEU A 54 14.52 -4.70 -7.76
CA LEU A 54 13.48 -3.82 -8.25
C LEU A 54 12.65 -4.50 -9.36
N PRO A 55 11.41 -4.07 -9.60
CA PRO A 55 10.60 -4.69 -10.65
C PRO A 55 11.23 -4.54 -12.02
N THR A 56 11.14 -5.58 -12.83
CA THR A 56 11.42 -5.46 -14.27
C THR A 56 10.39 -4.51 -14.89
N GLU A 57 10.66 -4.03 -16.11
CA GLU A 57 9.72 -3.14 -16.80
C GLU A 57 8.34 -3.75 -16.94
N SER A 58 8.27 -5.03 -17.30
CA SER A 58 7.01 -5.77 -17.42
C SER A 58 6.28 -5.89 -16.08
N ALA A 59 7.00 -6.26 -15.03
CA ALA A 59 6.44 -6.38 -13.69
C ALA A 59 5.94 -5.02 -13.18
N GLY A 60 6.69 -3.95 -13.44
CA GLY A 60 6.32 -2.58 -13.06
C GLY A 60 4.99 -2.14 -13.66
N LYS A 61 4.75 -2.48 -14.93
CA LYS A 61 3.48 -2.16 -15.59
C LYS A 61 2.31 -2.90 -14.96
N GLN A 62 2.49 -4.18 -14.64
CA GLN A 62 1.46 -4.98 -13.97
C GLN A 62 1.14 -4.41 -12.58
N ILE A 63 2.17 -4.04 -11.84
CA ILE A 63 2.02 -3.45 -10.50
C ILE A 63 1.18 -2.18 -10.58
N GLU A 64 1.48 -1.28 -11.51
CA GLU A 64 0.73 -0.03 -11.69
C GLU A 64 -0.73 -0.28 -12.05
N GLU A 65 -1.01 -1.21 -12.96
CA GLU A 65 -2.38 -1.57 -13.35
C GLU A 65 -3.18 -2.09 -12.16
N ILE A 66 -2.62 -3.02 -11.43
CA ILE A 66 -3.30 -3.66 -10.29
C ILE A 66 -3.49 -2.65 -9.16
N GLU A 67 -2.49 -1.81 -8.91
CA GLU A 67 -2.59 -0.75 -7.91
C GLU A 67 -3.76 0.19 -8.18
N LEU A 68 -3.88 0.67 -9.43
CA LEU A 68 -4.97 1.56 -9.82
C LEU A 68 -6.33 0.90 -9.68
N LEU A 69 -6.44 -0.36 -10.08
CA LEU A 69 -7.67 -1.13 -9.97
C LEU A 69 -8.14 -1.24 -8.53
N ILE A 70 -7.25 -1.65 -7.65
CA ILE A 70 -7.57 -1.85 -6.23
C ILE A 70 -7.91 -0.51 -5.57
N ARG A 71 -7.07 0.51 -5.79
CA ARG A 71 -7.31 1.84 -5.22
C ARG A 71 -8.68 2.40 -5.60
N LYS A 72 -8.98 2.36 -6.89
CA LYS A 72 -10.22 2.90 -7.41
C LYS A 72 -11.44 2.22 -6.79
N ALA A 73 -11.37 0.89 -6.68
CA ALA A 73 -12.45 0.12 -6.09
C ALA A 73 -12.65 0.40 -4.59
N MET A 74 -11.56 0.52 -3.85
CA MET A 74 -11.62 0.69 -2.40
C MET A 74 -11.91 2.12 -1.97
N GLU A 75 -11.42 3.10 -2.74
CA GLU A 75 -11.53 4.51 -2.36
C GLU A 75 -12.80 5.20 -2.86
N LYS A 76 -13.54 4.60 -3.79
CA LYS A 76 -14.73 5.24 -4.34
C LYS A 76 -15.80 5.56 -3.28
N ASP A 77 -15.95 4.71 -2.28
CA ASP A 77 -16.86 4.90 -1.15
C ASP A 77 -16.10 4.94 0.18
N LYS A 78 -14.79 5.03 0.11
CA LYS A 78 -13.89 5.07 1.26
C LYS A 78 -14.06 3.88 2.21
N LEU A 79 -14.31 2.69 1.62
CA LEU A 79 -14.21 1.44 2.37
C LEU A 79 -12.81 1.30 2.96
N ALA A 80 -11.81 1.66 2.15
CA ALA A 80 -10.42 1.67 2.56
C ALA A 80 -9.67 2.75 1.78
N ILE A 81 -8.56 3.21 2.37
CA ILE A 81 -7.70 4.23 1.78
C ILE A 81 -6.28 3.69 1.75
N MET A 82 -5.62 3.78 0.59
CA MET A 82 -4.20 3.47 0.51
C MET A 82 -3.40 4.57 1.20
N THR A 83 -2.61 4.19 2.18
CA THR A 83 -1.81 5.14 2.96
C THR A 83 -0.34 5.11 2.60
N GLY A 84 0.12 4.04 1.98
CA GLY A 84 1.50 3.91 1.58
C GLY A 84 1.75 2.67 0.76
N ASN A 85 2.93 2.65 0.13
CA ASN A 85 3.41 1.45 -0.54
C ASN A 85 4.93 1.40 -0.49
N TYR A 86 5.46 0.18 -0.62
CA TYR A 86 6.89 -0.09 -0.55
C TYR A 86 7.28 -0.95 -1.74
N THR A 87 8.43 -0.65 -2.35
CA THR A 87 8.94 -1.40 -3.50
C THR A 87 10.42 -1.69 -3.31
N GLY A 88 10.79 -2.95 -3.22
CA GLY A 88 12.18 -3.34 -3.09
C GLY A 88 12.33 -4.76 -2.59
N GLY A 89 13.53 -5.31 -2.73
CA GLY A 89 13.82 -6.66 -2.27
C GLY A 89 12.97 -7.74 -2.91
N GLY A 90 12.47 -7.51 -4.12
CA GLY A 90 11.64 -8.48 -4.85
C GLY A 90 10.16 -8.47 -4.48
N THR A 91 9.73 -7.55 -3.64
CA THR A 91 8.34 -7.52 -3.15
C THR A 91 7.74 -6.11 -3.20
N LYS A 92 6.50 -6.05 -3.64
CA LYS A 92 5.66 -4.85 -3.57
C LYS A 92 4.69 -5.00 -2.41
N TYR A 93 4.61 -3.97 -1.59
CA TYR A 93 3.66 -3.89 -0.49
C TYR A 93 2.71 -2.73 -0.75
N TRP A 94 1.40 -3.00 -0.65
CA TRP A 94 0.38 -1.95 -0.64
C TRP A 94 -0.27 -1.95 0.74
N VAL A 95 -0.37 -0.79 1.35
CA VAL A 95 -0.94 -0.65 2.69
C VAL A 95 -2.22 0.17 2.63
N TYR A 96 -3.28 -0.40 3.18
CA TYR A 96 -4.58 0.25 3.30
C TYR A 96 -5.00 0.33 4.76
N TYR A 97 -5.80 1.33 5.08
CA TYR A 97 -6.58 1.34 6.31
C TYR A 97 -8.04 1.26 5.93
N ALA A 98 -8.74 0.30 6.50
CA ALA A 98 -10.09 -0.11 6.09
C ALA A 98 -11.06 -0.08 7.25
N ARG A 99 -12.34 0.01 6.90
CA ARG A 99 -13.44 -0.08 7.88
C ARG A 99 -13.59 -1.50 8.38
N THR A 100 -13.54 -2.47 7.49
CA THR A 100 -13.68 -3.88 7.82
C THR A 100 -12.80 -4.75 6.95
N GLU A 101 -12.22 -5.76 7.57
CA GLU A 101 -11.40 -6.76 6.90
C GLU A 101 -12.23 -7.59 5.92
N ARG A 102 -13.41 -8.04 6.37
CA ARG A 102 -14.26 -8.94 5.58
C ARG A 102 -14.72 -8.29 4.27
N VAL A 103 -15.26 -7.08 4.34
CA VAL A 103 -15.75 -6.39 3.14
C VAL A 103 -14.60 -6.04 2.19
N PHE A 104 -13.45 -5.68 2.74
CA PHE A 104 -12.25 -5.45 1.93
C PHE A 104 -11.88 -6.69 1.13
N GLY A 105 -11.81 -7.85 1.81
CA GLY A 105 -11.46 -9.12 1.15
C GLY A 105 -12.46 -9.51 0.07
N GLU A 106 -13.76 -9.36 0.33
CA GLU A 106 -14.80 -9.65 -0.65
C GLU A 106 -14.66 -8.77 -1.89
N ARG A 107 -14.47 -7.47 -1.68
CA ARG A 107 -14.31 -6.52 -2.79
C ARG A 107 -13.04 -6.78 -3.59
N LEU A 108 -11.95 -7.09 -2.89
CA LEU A 108 -10.69 -7.43 -3.56
C LEU A 108 -10.85 -8.63 -4.48
N ASN A 109 -11.53 -9.68 -4.00
CA ASN A 109 -11.80 -10.86 -4.81
C ASN A 109 -12.65 -10.52 -6.05
N GLU A 110 -13.66 -9.68 -5.89
CA GLU A 110 -14.50 -9.24 -7.01
C GLU A 110 -13.71 -8.47 -8.06
N VAL A 111 -12.87 -7.54 -7.61
CA VAL A 111 -12.07 -6.68 -8.49
C VAL A 111 -11.06 -7.50 -9.30
N LEU A 112 -10.45 -8.50 -8.67
CA LEU A 112 -9.41 -9.31 -9.29
C LEU A 112 -9.93 -10.56 -10.01
N ALA A 113 -11.23 -10.87 -9.88
CA ALA A 113 -11.81 -12.06 -10.50
C ALA A 113 -11.59 -12.18 -12.01
N PRO A 114 -11.66 -11.09 -12.82
CA PRO A 114 -11.41 -11.17 -14.25
C PRO A 114 -9.94 -11.37 -14.66
N TYR A 115 -9.04 -11.30 -13.71
CA TYR A 115 -7.60 -11.36 -13.96
C TYR A 115 -7.03 -12.71 -13.56
N GLU A 116 -5.81 -12.99 -14.00
CA GLU A 116 -5.09 -14.19 -13.59
C GLU A 116 -4.89 -14.19 -12.08
N THR A 117 -4.79 -15.36 -11.49
CA THR A 117 -4.48 -15.48 -10.07
C THR A 117 -3.09 -14.89 -9.81
N PHE A 118 -3.06 -13.81 -9.05
CA PHE A 118 -1.80 -13.22 -8.60
C PHE A 118 -1.37 -13.86 -7.28
N PRO A 119 -0.06 -14.05 -7.07
CA PRO A 119 0.44 -14.60 -5.81
C PRO A 119 0.44 -13.54 -4.71
N LEU A 120 -0.75 -13.05 -4.37
CA LEU A 120 -0.92 -12.04 -3.32
C LEU A 120 -1.02 -12.68 -1.95
N GLU A 121 -0.32 -12.09 -0.99
CA GLU A 121 -0.46 -12.42 0.42
C GLU A 121 -1.07 -11.21 1.12
N ILE A 122 -2.00 -11.47 2.03
CA ILE A 122 -2.71 -10.40 2.73
C ILE A 122 -2.57 -10.60 4.23
N GLU A 123 -2.19 -9.54 4.93
CA GLU A 123 -2.06 -9.54 6.37
C GLU A 123 -2.88 -8.39 6.93
N CYS A 124 -3.65 -8.66 7.98
CA CYS A 124 -4.52 -7.66 8.59
C CYS A 124 -4.25 -7.56 10.08
N GLU A 125 -4.31 -6.34 10.60
CA GLU A 125 -4.19 -6.08 12.03
C GLU A 125 -5.02 -4.86 12.43
N VAL A 126 -5.44 -4.83 13.68
CA VAL A 126 -6.10 -3.63 14.22
C VAL A 126 -5.01 -2.62 14.53
N ASP A 127 -5.13 -1.42 13.97
CA ASP A 127 -4.22 -0.31 14.22
C ASP A 127 -5.04 0.98 14.31
N THR A 128 -5.81 1.10 15.37
CA THR A 128 -6.79 2.16 15.57
C THR A 128 -6.19 3.56 15.47
N ASP A 129 -4.98 3.74 15.99
CA ASP A 129 -4.29 5.04 16.02
C ASP A 129 -3.36 5.27 14.84
N TRP A 130 -3.32 4.32 13.90
CA TRP A 130 -2.47 4.39 12.71
C TRP A 130 -0.98 4.50 13.06
N GLU A 131 -0.53 3.76 14.05
CA GLU A 131 0.86 3.80 14.50
C GLU A 131 1.85 3.45 13.39
N GLU A 132 1.53 2.44 12.59
CA GLU A 132 2.40 2.04 11.47
C GLU A 132 2.46 3.12 10.39
N TYR A 133 1.34 3.82 10.14
CA TYR A 133 1.33 4.95 9.22
C TYR A 133 2.21 6.09 9.75
N LEU A 134 2.12 6.40 11.03
CA LEU A 134 2.93 7.46 11.64
C LEU A 134 4.41 7.12 11.60
N ASP A 135 4.77 5.86 11.80
CA ASP A 135 6.15 5.40 11.67
C ASP A 135 6.67 5.60 10.24
N MET A 136 5.87 5.23 9.25
CA MET A 136 6.22 5.46 7.85
C MET A 136 6.34 6.96 7.54
N LEU A 137 5.41 7.76 8.06
CA LEU A 137 5.40 9.21 7.84
C LEU A 137 6.68 9.86 8.37
N SER A 138 7.28 9.32 9.42
CA SER A 138 8.53 9.84 9.99
C SER A 138 9.70 9.74 9.02
N MET A 139 9.63 8.91 8.01
CA MET A 139 10.69 8.76 7.01
C MET A 139 10.74 9.94 6.03
N LYS A 140 9.70 10.76 5.99
CA LYS A 140 9.57 11.86 5.04
C LYS A 140 10.76 12.82 5.05
N ASP A 141 11.25 13.18 6.23
CA ASP A 141 12.29 14.20 6.37
C ASP A 141 13.69 13.61 6.50
N GLU A 142 13.82 12.30 6.65
CA GLU A 142 15.11 11.63 6.82
C GLU A 142 15.77 11.26 5.50
N ASN A 143 15.02 10.57 4.63
CA ASN A 143 15.54 9.99 3.41
C ASN A 143 14.74 10.38 2.17
N SER A 144 14.05 11.52 2.22
CA SER A 144 13.21 11.98 1.11
C SER A 144 14.02 12.31 -0.14
N ILE A 145 13.46 11.95 -1.28
CA ILE A 145 14.02 12.23 -2.59
C ILE A 145 13.44 13.53 -3.14
#